data_ae2aa384f49df4c60795c4f358e1760b
#
_entry.id   ae2aa384f49df4c60795c4f358e1760b
#
_cell.length_a   1.000
_cell.length_b   1.000
_cell.length_c   1.000
_cell.angle_alpha   90.00
_cell.angle_beta   90.00
_cell.angle_gamma   90.00
#
_symmetry.space_group_name_H-M   'P 1'
#
loop_
_entity.id
_entity.type
_entity.pdbx_description
1 polymer ?
#
loop_
_entity_poly.entity_id
_entity_poly.type
_entity_poly.pdbx_seq_one_letter_code
_entity_poly.pdbx_strand_id
1 'polypeptide(L)'
;QVVNPIPVKNPKTLIFNEDLADSLGIKLKDEEVSNFFSGNGLPKDSVPIALNYAGHQFGNFVQQLGDGRAILLGEINAKDGTYDLQLKGSGKTMFSRQGDGRSALGPVIREYILSEAMYYLGVPTSRALAAIATGEHVARETFEPGGVLTRIAKSHLRVGTFEYFASRQQLNDVKMLADFAIQRHYPEIRETEKHYLELLKRVASNQSKLVSKWMSVGFIHGVMNTDNFTISGETIDYGPCAFLDEYHPGKVFSSIDQNGRYAFGNQPSIASWNLASLAGCLIAFIDKDSDKANELATEVLDNFSKETNQRILDLMCEKIGLNGGKKENQTLLRNLLKIMMNNEADYTITFRNLSKVLFEDSDEFFNQFSEKKE
;
A
#
# COMPACT_ATOMS: atom_id res chain seq x y z
N GLN A 1 11.04 -16.81 7.97
CA GLN A 1 11.71 -17.40 9.14
C GLN A 1 10.71 -17.54 10.28
N VAL A 2 10.68 -18.71 10.92
CA VAL A 2 9.84 -18.93 12.11
C VAL A 2 10.35 -18.08 13.27
N VAL A 3 9.47 -17.29 13.88
CA VAL A 3 9.78 -16.42 15.01
C VAL A 3 8.50 -16.11 15.79
N ASN A 4 8.53 -16.27 17.10
CA ASN A 4 7.38 -15.91 17.94
C ASN A 4 7.41 -14.42 18.30
N PRO A 5 6.23 -13.79 18.45
CA PRO A 5 6.12 -12.48 19.09
C PRO A 5 6.77 -12.48 20.48
N ILE A 6 7.33 -11.36 20.87
CA ILE A 6 7.87 -11.17 22.22
C ILE A 6 6.74 -10.61 23.09
N PRO A 7 6.32 -11.29 24.16
CA PRO A 7 5.26 -10.82 25.05
C PRO A 7 5.48 -9.40 25.57
N VAL A 8 4.40 -8.71 25.85
CA VAL A 8 4.38 -7.36 26.43
C VAL A 8 3.79 -7.39 27.83
N LYS A 9 4.14 -6.40 28.67
CA LYS A 9 3.85 -6.45 30.11
C LYS A 9 2.38 -6.28 30.49
N ASN A 10 1.72 -5.31 29.85
CA ASN A 10 0.34 -4.94 30.23
C ASN A 10 -0.45 -4.54 28.98
N PRO A 11 -0.83 -5.52 28.14
CA PRO A 11 -1.55 -5.23 26.92
C PRO A 11 -2.95 -4.67 27.21
N LYS A 12 -3.29 -3.56 26.54
CA LYS A 12 -4.61 -2.96 26.63
C LYS A 12 -5.13 -2.67 25.21
N THR A 13 -6.30 -3.18 24.88
CA THR A 13 -7.00 -2.85 23.65
C THR A 13 -7.38 -1.37 23.66
N LEU A 14 -6.92 -0.62 22.67
CA LEU A 14 -7.32 0.76 22.44
C LEU A 14 -8.42 0.84 21.40
N ILE A 15 -8.27 0.08 20.32
CA ILE A 15 -9.23 0.02 19.22
C ILE A 15 -9.33 -1.44 18.77
N PHE A 16 -10.54 -1.91 18.56
CA PHE A 16 -10.83 -3.18 17.92
C PHE A 16 -11.89 -2.95 16.85
N ASN A 17 -11.67 -3.43 15.65
CA ASN A 17 -12.55 -3.28 14.50
C ASN A 17 -13.54 -4.44 14.45
N GLU A 18 -14.67 -4.28 15.15
CA GLU A 18 -15.68 -5.33 15.28
C GLU A 18 -16.29 -5.72 13.92
N ASP A 19 -16.59 -4.74 13.06
CA ASP A 19 -17.13 -5.00 11.71
C ASP A 19 -16.16 -5.84 10.86
N LEU A 20 -14.86 -5.54 10.93
CA LEU A 20 -13.84 -6.32 10.24
C LEU A 20 -13.71 -7.73 10.86
N ALA A 21 -13.71 -7.82 12.19
CA ALA A 21 -13.66 -9.09 12.91
C ALA A 21 -14.84 -10.00 12.51
N ASP A 22 -16.05 -9.46 12.48
CA ASP A 22 -17.26 -10.18 12.08
C ASP A 22 -17.17 -10.66 10.62
N SER A 23 -16.69 -9.83 9.71
CA SER A 23 -16.51 -10.18 8.29
C SER A 23 -15.51 -11.34 8.10
N LEU A 24 -14.49 -11.40 8.97
CA LEU A 24 -13.48 -12.46 9.00
C LEU A 24 -13.90 -13.70 9.79
N GLY A 25 -15.06 -13.65 10.47
CA GLY A 25 -15.53 -14.72 11.34
C GLY A 25 -14.76 -14.87 12.65
N ILE A 26 -14.04 -13.82 13.08
CA ILE A 26 -13.29 -13.76 14.34
C ILE A 26 -14.25 -13.43 15.48
N LYS A 27 -14.33 -14.34 16.46
CA LYS A 27 -15.14 -14.16 17.66
C LYS A 27 -14.27 -14.33 18.90
N LEU A 28 -13.91 -13.23 19.53
CA LEU A 28 -13.07 -13.17 20.73
C LEU A 28 -13.75 -12.36 21.84
N LYS A 29 -13.48 -12.71 23.08
CA LYS A 29 -13.85 -11.86 24.22
C LYS A 29 -12.81 -10.74 24.38
N ASP A 30 -13.16 -9.64 25.03
CA ASP A 30 -12.28 -8.47 25.20
C ASP A 30 -10.91 -8.80 25.77
N GLU A 31 -10.86 -9.71 26.75
CA GLU A 31 -9.60 -10.18 27.36
C GLU A 31 -8.74 -10.98 26.36
N GLU A 32 -9.37 -11.74 25.47
CA GLU A 32 -8.69 -12.51 24.42
C GLU A 32 -8.14 -11.59 23.33
N VAL A 33 -8.87 -10.50 22.98
CA VAL A 33 -8.44 -9.50 21.99
C VAL A 33 -7.09 -8.90 22.39
N SER A 34 -6.98 -8.38 23.62
CA SER A 34 -5.72 -7.79 24.08
C SER A 34 -4.58 -8.80 24.14
N ASN A 35 -4.86 -10.03 24.54
CA ASN A 35 -3.87 -11.09 24.66
C ASN A 35 -3.36 -11.59 23.29
N PHE A 36 -4.26 -11.90 22.35
CA PHE A 36 -3.85 -12.38 21.01
C PHE A 36 -3.17 -11.31 20.19
N PHE A 37 -3.76 -10.12 20.11
CA PHE A 37 -3.28 -9.07 19.22
C PHE A 37 -2.13 -8.23 19.79
N SER A 38 -1.71 -8.50 21.03
CA SER A 38 -0.42 -8.05 21.54
C SER A 38 0.73 -9.03 21.23
N GLY A 39 0.40 -10.27 20.85
CA GLY A 39 1.34 -11.36 20.68
C GLY A 39 1.66 -12.14 21.97
N ASN A 40 0.93 -11.89 23.08
CA ASN A 40 1.10 -12.63 24.34
C ASN A 40 0.47 -14.02 24.26
N GLY A 41 -0.61 -14.18 23.53
CA GLY A 41 -1.21 -15.46 23.17
C GLY A 41 -1.11 -15.72 21.66
N LEU A 42 -1.04 -16.98 21.28
CA LEU A 42 -1.06 -17.39 19.87
C LEU A 42 -2.20 -18.39 19.61
N PRO A 43 -2.84 -18.34 18.45
CA PRO A 43 -3.73 -19.41 18.02
C PRO A 43 -3.00 -20.76 18.05
N LYS A 44 -3.70 -21.83 18.43
CA LYS A 44 -3.10 -23.15 18.69
C LYS A 44 -2.28 -23.70 17.50
N ASP A 45 -2.74 -23.43 16.28
CA ASP A 45 -2.12 -23.93 15.05
C ASP A 45 -1.30 -22.86 14.32
N SER A 46 -1.00 -21.73 14.97
CA SER A 46 -0.20 -20.65 14.41
C SER A 46 1.28 -21.05 14.31
N VAL A 47 1.86 -20.80 13.15
CA VAL A 47 3.31 -20.90 12.91
C VAL A 47 3.82 -19.50 12.53
N PRO A 48 4.12 -18.65 13.51
CA PRO A 48 4.47 -17.26 13.22
C PRO A 48 5.78 -17.16 12.45
N ILE A 49 5.79 -16.30 11.43
CA ILE A 49 6.96 -16.08 10.56
C ILE A 49 7.23 -14.59 10.35
N ALA A 50 8.51 -14.24 10.28
CA ALA A 50 8.94 -12.97 9.70
C ALA A 50 9.26 -13.18 8.22
N LEU A 51 8.67 -12.35 7.37
CA LEU A 51 8.84 -12.41 5.93
C LEU A 51 10.19 -11.82 5.54
N ASN A 52 10.79 -12.41 4.51
CA ASN A 52 12.06 -12.00 3.94
C ASN A 52 11.82 -11.35 2.58
N TYR A 53 12.49 -10.24 2.32
CA TYR A 53 12.45 -9.56 1.04
C TYR A 53 13.72 -8.71 0.84
N ALA A 54 13.99 -8.34 -0.39
CA ALA A 54 14.92 -7.28 -0.78
C ALA A 54 14.10 -6.02 -1.13
N GLY A 55 14.71 -5.02 -1.71
CA GLY A 55 13.96 -3.91 -2.26
C GLY A 55 14.84 -2.78 -2.77
N HIS A 56 14.28 -2.03 -3.71
CA HIS A 56 14.84 -0.78 -4.17
C HIS A 56 14.30 0.37 -3.30
N GLN A 57 15.12 0.79 -2.33
CA GLN A 57 14.78 1.90 -1.44
C GLN A 57 15.31 3.21 -2.03
N PHE A 58 14.41 4.13 -2.37
CA PHE A 58 14.74 5.39 -3.08
C PHE A 58 15.59 5.16 -4.35
N GLY A 59 15.34 4.04 -5.04
CA GLY A 59 16.04 3.62 -6.26
C GLY A 59 17.33 2.84 -6.03
N ASN A 60 17.80 2.70 -4.79
CA ASN A 60 18.99 1.92 -4.45
C ASN A 60 18.60 0.52 -4.00
N PHE A 61 19.20 -0.50 -4.63
CA PHE A 61 18.90 -1.88 -4.29
C PHE A 61 19.54 -2.31 -2.97
N VAL A 62 18.72 -2.84 -2.06
CA VAL A 62 19.13 -3.41 -0.77
C VAL A 62 18.82 -4.91 -0.80
N GLN A 63 19.87 -5.73 -0.83
CA GLN A 63 19.76 -7.19 -1.00
C GLN A 63 19.02 -7.90 0.13
N GLN A 64 19.06 -7.34 1.35
CA GLN A 64 18.49 -7.94 2.54
C GLN A 64 17.72 -6.90 3.33
N LEU A 65 16.42 -7.02 3.27
CA LEU A 65 15.43 -6.39 4.11
C LEU A 65 14.64 -7.50 4.83
N GLY A 66 13.44 -7.21 5.24
CA GLY A 66 12.52 -8.16 5.84
C GLY A 66 11.70 -7.52 6.96
N ASP A 67 10.77 -8.28 7.51
CA ASP A 67 9.89 -7.84 8.59
C ASP A 67 10.66 -7.68 9.89
N GLY A 68 11.34 -6.54 10.08
CA GLY A 68 12.17 -6.25 11.27
C GLY A 68 11.38 -6.00 12.55
N ARG A 69 10.07 -5.80 12.45
CA ARG A 69 9.14 -5.57 13.56
C ARG A 69 7.72 -6.09 13.30
N ALA A 70 7.56 -6.86 12.25
CA ALA A 70 6.28 -7.45 11.90
C ALA A 70 6.40 -8.97 11.86
N ILE A 71 5.35 -9.67 12.28
CA ILE A 71 5.30 -11.13 12.37
C ILE A 71 3.95 -11.57 11.83
N LEU A 72 3.96 -12.34 10.76
CA LEU A 72 2.78 -12.99 10.20
C LEU A 72 2.40 -14.17 11.11
N LEU A 73 1.21 -14.14 11.68
CA LEU A 73 0.72 -15.20 12.58
C LEU A 73 0.13 -16.39 11.80
N GLY A 74 -0.35 -16.15 10.60
CA GLY A 74 -1.01 -17.14 9.75
C GLY A 74 -2.03 -16.51 8.83
N GLU A 75 -2.93 -17.36 8.32
CA GLU A 75 -3.96 -16.99 7.37
C GLU A 75 -5.36 -17.21 7.96
N ILE A 76 -6.32 -16.40 7.56
CA ILE A 76 -7.73 -16.50 7.91
C ILE A 76 -8.51 -16.77 6.64
N ASN A 77 -9.30 -17.86 6.64
CA ASN A 77 -10.23 -18.16 5.56
C ASN A 77 -11.59 -17.52 5.87
N ALA A 78 -11.88 -16.40 5.22
CA ALA A 78 -13.18 -15.74 5.27
C ALA A 78 -14.07 -16.13 4.09
N LYS A 79 -15.32 -15.64 4.09
CA LYS A 79 -16.28 -15.97 3.02
C LYS A 79 -15.88 -15.50 1.64
N ASP A 80 -15.16 -14.38 1.56
CA ASP A 80 -14.75 -13.68 0.34
C ASP A 80 -13.29 -13.92 -0.04
N GLY A 81 -12.56 -14.74 0.73
CA GLY A 81 -11.17 -15.08 0.41
C GLY A 81 -10.33 -15.41 1.63
N THR A 82 -9.04 -15.59 1.38
CA THR A 82 -8.04 -15.84 2.42
C THR A 82 -7.25 -14.57 2.69
N TYR A 83 -7.03 -14.27 3.95
CA TYR A 83 -6.33 -13.07 4.41
C TYR A 83 -5.17 -13.42 5.32
N ASP A 84 -4.07 -12.70 5.19
CA ASP A 84 -2.96 -12.74 6.12
C ASP A 84 -3.30 -11.95 7.39
N LEU A 85 -2.94 -12.49 8.56
CA LEU A 85 -2.98 -11.81 9.84
C LEU A 85 -1.55 -11.54 10.33
N GLN A 86 -1.17 -10.28 10.40
CA GLN A 86 0.17 -9.85 10.76
C GLN A 86 0.15 -8.90 11.95
N LEU A 87 1.03 -9.12 12.95
CA LEU A 87 1.30 -8.17 14.03
C LEU A 87 2.49 -7.28 13.66
N LYS A 88 2.35 -5.95 13.80
CA LYS A 88 3.42 -4.97 13.61
C LYS A 88 3.75 -4.30 14.95
N GLY A 89 5.00 -4.39 15.38
CA GLY A 89 5.47 -3.91 16.67
C GLY A 89 5.59 -5.02 17.73
N SER A 90 5.44 -6.29 17.33
CA SER A 90 5.34 -7.45 18.23
C SER A 90 6.69 -8.02 18.71
N GLY A 91 7.80 -7.38 18.39
CA GLY A 91 9.13 -7.77 18.88
C GLY A 91 10.17 -8.02 17.80
N LYS A 92 11.36 -8.35 18.24
CA LYS A 92 12.52 -8.58 17.38
C LYS A 92 12.36 -9.81 16.49
N THR A 93 12.82 -9.65 15.25
CA THR A 93 13.07 -10.74 14.30
C THR A 93 14.54 -10.73 13.86
N MET A 94 14.96 -11.69 13.05
CA MET A 94 16.31 -11.64 12.48
C MET A 94 16.53 -10.43 11.57
N PHE A 95 15.47 -9.80 11.09
CA PHE A 95 15.53 -8.64 10.19
C PHE A 95 15.52 -7.29 10.92
N SER A 96 15.46 -7.29 12.26
CA SER A 96 15.39 -6.07 13.07
C SER A 96 16.68 -5.24 13.04
N ARG A 97 17.78 -5.79 12.52
CA ARG A 97 19.11 -5.16 12.57
C ARG A 97 19.46 -4.77 14.03
N GLN A 98 19.67 -3.48 14.30
CA GLN A 98 19.88 -2.95 15.64
C GLN A 98 18.60 -2.49 16.35
N GLY A 99 17.44 -2.60 15.67
CA GLY A 99 16.15 -2.18 16.21
C GLY A 99 15.63 -3.11 17.31
N ASP A 100 14.68 -2.59 18.10
CA ASP A 100 14.02 -3.33 19.18
C ASP A 100 12.85 -4.20 18.72
N GLY A 101 12.44 -4.09 17.44
CA GLY A 101 11.27 -4.79 16.88
C GLY A 101 9.93 -4.28 17.40
N ARG A 102 9.95 -3.20 18.19
CA ARG A 102 8.73 -2.56 18.73
C ARG A 102 8.27 -1.40 17.88
N SER A 103 7.04 -0.96 18.09
CA SER A 103 6.48 0.26 17.51
C SER A 103 6.03 1.21 18.59
N ALA A 104 6.23 2.51 18.37
CA ALA A 104 5.60 3.53 19.19
C ALA A 104 4.08 3.56 18.89
N LEU A 105 3.29 3.96 19.88
CA LEU A 105 1.82 3.96 19.80
C LEU A 105 1.29 4.97 18.76
N GLY A 106 1.94 6.14 18.62
CA GLY A 106 1.56 7.14 17.64
C GLY A 106 1.51 6.58 16.20
N PRO A 107 2.60 5.99 15.68
CA PRO A 107 2.62 5.29 14.38
C PRO A 107 1.58 4.16 14.26
N VAL A 108 1.29 3.42 15.33
CA VAL A 108 0.26 2.36 15.35
C VAL A 108 -1.12 2.94 15.11
N ILE A 109 -1.49 3.99 15.87
CA ILE A 109 -2.79 4.67 15.73
C ILE A 109 -2.90 5.34 14.37
N ARG A 110 -1.83 6.00 13.90
CA ARG A 110 -1.78 6.63 12.59
C ARG A 110 -2.07 5.63 11.47
N GLU A 111 -1.40 4.48 11.48
CA GLU A 111 -1.61 3.45 10.46
C GLU A 111 -3.02 2.85 10.54
N TYR A 112 -3.56 2.66 11.74
CA TYR A 112 -4.95 2.23 11.94
C TYR A 112 -5.92 3.20 11.28
N ILE A 113 -5.84 4.49 11.62
CA ILE A 113 -6.75 5.52 11.11
C ILE A 113 -6.65 5.63 9.58
N LEU A 114 -5.43 5.66 9.04
CA LEU A 114 -5.22 5.87 7.61
C LEU A 114 -5.65 4.66 6.78
N SER A 115 -5.35 3.43 7.22
CA SER A 115 -5.76 2.23 6.49
C SER A 115 -7.29 2.09 6.44
N GLU A 116 -7.98 2.37 7.55
CA GLU A 116 -9.45 2.32 7.59
C GLU A 116 -10.07 3.50 6.80
N ALA A 117 -9.50 4.69 6.88
CA ALA A 117 -9.93 5.82 6.04
C ALA A 117 -9.81 5.48 4.54
N MET A 118 -8.71 4.87 4.12
CA MET A 118 -8.52 4.45 2.72
C MET A 118 -9.54 3.41 2.31
N TYR A 119 -9.86 2.45 3.17
CA TYR A 119 -10.92 1.47 2.89
C TYR A 119 -12.26 2.14 2.64
N TYR A 120 -12.69 3.07 3.51
CA TYR A 120 -13.95 3.78 3.35
C TYR A 120 -13.97 4.76 2.17
N LEU A 121 -12.81 5.22 1.72
CA LEU A 121 -12.64 5.96 0.45
C LEU A 121 -12.67 5.04 -0.78
N GLY A 122 -12.83 3.73 -0.61
CA GLY A 122 -12.85 2.74 -1.69
C GLY A 122 -11.48 2.52 -2.34
N VAL A 123 -10.39 2.81 -1.62
CA VAL A 123 -9.02 2.55 -2.05
C VAL A 123 -8.58 1.17 -1.54
N PRO A 124 -8.11 0.26 -2.40
CA PRO A 124 -7.57 -1.03 -1.95
C PRO A 124 -6.43 -0.85 -0.95
N THR A 125 -6.55 -1.51 0.20
CA THR A 125 -5.62 -1.30 1.32
C THR A 125 -5.60 -2.52 2.25
N SER A 126 -4.46 -2.73 2.93
CA SER A 126 -4.46 -3.52 4.15
C SER A 126 -5.39 -2.89 5.18
N ARG A 127 -6.08 -3.73 5.96
CA ARG A 127 -7.03 -3.29 6.99
C ARG A 127 -6.36 -3.36 8.37
N ALA A 128 -6.86 -2.57 9.28
CA ALA A 128 -6.44 -2.60 10.68
C ALA A 128 -7.52 -3.24 11.56
N LEU A 129 -7.19 -4.40 12.17
CA LEU A 129 -8.12 -5.14 13.03
C LEU A 129 -8.06 -4.66 14.48
N ALA A 130 -6.85 -4.46 15.01
CA ALA A 130 -6.67 -4.01 16.40
C ALA A 130 -5.46 -3.09 16.57
N ALA A 131 -5.57 -2.15 17.49
CA ALA A 131 -4.47 -1.37 18.04
C ALA A 131 -4.37 -1.62 19.54
N ILE A 132 -3.25 -2.17 19.98
CA ILE A 132 -3.01 -2.58 21.37
C ILE A 132 -1.89 -1.72 21.95
N ALA A 133 -2.13 -1.07 23.10
CA ALA A 133 -1.05 -0.49 23.91
C ALA A 133 -0.32 -1.59 24.67
N THR A 134 1.02 -1.55 24.70
CA THR A 134 1.84 -2.63 25.30
C THR A 134 2.02 -2.50 26.82
N GLY A 135 1.75 -1.33 27.39
CA GLY A 135 2.11 -1.00 28.77
C GLY A 135 3.61 -0.80 28.98
N GLU A 136 4.37 -0.73 27.92
CA GLU A 136 5.82 -0.49 27.91
C GLU A 136 6.15 0.79 27.13
N HIS A 137 7.35 1.33 27.37
CA HIS A 137 7.87 2.44 26.58
C HIS A 137 8.91 1.93 25.58
N VAL A 138 8.96 2.55 24.41
CA VAL A 138 9.96 2.32 23.39
C VAL A 138 10.87 3.54 23.28
N ALA A 139 12.18 3.30 23.21
CA ALA A 139 13.15 4.36 23.02
C ALA A 139 13.17 4.77 21.54
N ARG A 140 12.89 6.05 21.27
CA ARG A 140 13.01 6.71 19.97
C ARG A 140 13.84 7.98 20.20
N GLU A 141 13.49 9.12 19.63
CA GLU A 141 14.09 10.42 20.04
C GLU A 141 13.77 10.72 21.52
N THR A 142 12.60 10.30 21.95
CA THR A 142 12.13 10.31 23.35
C THR A 142 11.63 8.92 23.76
N PHE A 143 11.27 8.74 25.03
CA PHE A 143 10.57 7.55 25.50
C PHE A 143 9.08 7.68 25.17
N GLU A 144 8.59 6.88 24.24
CA GLU A 144 7.21 6.88 23.78
C GLU A 144 6.45 5.63 24.23
N PRO A 145 5.14 5.71 24.49
CA PRO A 145 4.33 4.52 24.73
C PRO A 145 4.44 3.54 23.56
N GLY A 146 4.57 2.25 23.87
CA GLY A 146 4.63 1.19 22.86
C GLY A 146 3.25 0.72 22.42
N GLY A 147 3.17 0.26 21.18
CA GLY A 147 1.94 -0.29 20.60
C GLY A 147 2.19 -1.44 19.62
N VAL A 148 1.15 -2.25 19.41
CA VAL A 148 1.09 -3.29 18.37
C VAL A 148 -0.12 -3.06 17.50
N LEU A 149 0.08 -3.08 16.19
CA LEU A 149 -0.98 -3.05 15.19
C LEU A 149 -1.23 -4.45 14.66
N THR A 150 -2.48 -4.85 14.55
CA THR A 150 -2.88 -6.04 13.82
C THR A 150 -3.34 -5.66 12.42
N ARG A 151 -2.59 -6.10 11.41
CA ARG A 151 -2.89 -5.92 9.99
C ARG A 151 -3.60 -7.14 9.42
N ILE A 152 -4.55 -6.87 8.56
CA ILE A 152 -5.22 -7.85 7.70
C ILE A 152 -4.99 -7.44 6.24
N ALA A 153 -4.51 -8.34 5.41
CA ALA A 153 -4.27 -8.09 3.99
C ALA A 153 -4.57 -9.36 3.17
N LYS A 154 -4.88 -9.23 1.90
CA LYS A 154 -5.00 -10.39 1.00
C LYS A 154 -3.70 -11.19 0.94
N SER A 155 -2.56 -10.51 0.97
CA SER A 155 -1.26 -11.07 1.32
C SER A 155 -0.25 -9.96 1.59
N HIS A 156 0.86 -10.33 2.26
CA HIS A 156 2.03 -9.47 2.44
C HIS A 156 3.13 -9.75 1.41
N LEU A 157 2.82 -10.44 0.30
CA LEU A 157 3.76 -10.61 -0.80
C LEU A 157 4.00 -9.27 -1.51
N ARG A 158 5.27 -8.94 -1.71
CA ARG A 158 5.74 -7.67 -2.28
C ARG A 158 6.60 -7.94 -3.51
N VAL A 159 6.79 -6.96 -4.35
CA VAL A 159 7.79 -7.05 -5.43
C VAL A 159 9.16 -7.38 -4.84
N GLY A 160 9.53 -6.76 -3.72
CA GLY A 160 10.77 -7.05 -3.00
C GLY A 160 10.95 -8.51 -2.58
N THR A 161 9.87 -9.29 -2.39
CA THR A 161 9.97 -10.72 -2.13
C THR A 161 10.51 -11.48 -3.36
N PHE A 162 10.07 -11.12 -4.56
CA PHE A 162 10.59 -11.67 -5.81
C PHE A 162 12.03 -11.24 -6.06
N GLU A 163 12.35 -9.96 -5.82
CA GLU A 163 13.71 -9.42 -5.97
C GLU A 163 14.70 -10.14 -5.05
N TYR A 164 14.29 -10.55 -3.85
CA TYR A 164 15.14 -11.29 -2.92
C TYR A 164 15.69 -12.58 -3.54
N PHE A 165 14.84 -13.39 -4.14
CA PHE A 165 15.24 -14.65 -4.76
C PHE A 165 15.91 -14.44 -6.13
N ALA A 166 15.39 -13.53 -6.95
CA ALA A 166 15.93 -13.24 -8.27
C ALA A 166 17.37 -12.70 -8.21
N SER A 167 17.66 -11.78 -7.29
CA SER A 167 19.02 -11.23 -7.10
C SER A 167 20.06 -12.27 -6.66
N ARG A 168 19.61 -13.40 -6.12
CA ARG A 168 20.42 -14.54 -5.70
C ARG A 168 20.46 -15.66 -6.75
N GLN A 169 19.88 -15.42 -7.94
CA GLN A 169 19.75 -16.42 -9.03
C GLN A 169 19.00 -17.70 -8.60
N GLN A 170 18.15 -17.60 -7.58
CA GLN A 170 17.34 -18.71 -7.09
C GLN A 170 16.04 -18.83 -7.92
N LEU A 171 16.17 -19.17 -9.21
CA LEU A 171 15.05 -19.18 -10.16
C LEU A 171 13.94 -20.15 -9.75
N ASN A 172 14.26 -21.29 -9.14
CA ASN A 172 13.25 -22.24 -8.67
C ASN A 172 12.38 -21.61 -7.56
N ASP A 173 12.98 -20.83 -6.67
CA ASP A 173 12.25 -20.16 -5.58
C ASP A 173 11.40 -19.02 -6.13
N VAL A 174 11.89 -18.27 -7.14
CA VAL A 174 11.08 -17.28 -7.87
C VAL A 174 9.85 -17.94 -8.52
N LYS A 175 10.05 -19.11 -9.15
CA LYS A 175 8.98 -19.87 -9.76
C LYS A 175 7.96 -20.32 -8.73
N MET A 176 8.39 -20.93 -7.63
CA MET A 176 7.50 -21.37 -6.54
C MET A 176 6.71 -20.20 -5.96
N LEU A 177 7.35 -19.04 -5.80
CA LEU A 177 6.69 -17.82 -5.32
C LEU A 177 5.64 -17.30 -6.32
N ALA A 178 5.93 -17.35 -7.63
CA ALA A 178 4.99 -16.97 -8.67
C ALA A 178 3.80 -17.93 -8.73
N ASP A 179 4.05 -19.23 -8.64
CA ASP A 179 3.00 -20.25 -8.57
C ASP A 179 2.09 -20.06 -7.33
N PHE A 180 2.68 -19.75 -6.17
CA PHE A 180 1.94 -19.42 -4.97
C PHE A 180 1.12 -18.13 -5.13
N ALA A 181 1.69 -17.07 -5.72
CA ALA A 181 0.99 -15.82 -5.98
C ALA A 181 -0.21 -16.03 -6.93
N ILE A 182 -0.05 -16.87 -7.98
CA ILE A 182 -1.12 -17.25 -8.88
C ILE A 182 -2.23 -18.00 -8.12
N GLN A 183 -1.86 -19.03 -7.37
CA GLN A 183 -2.83 -19.82 -6.61
C GLN A 183 -3.60 -18.96 -5.59
N ARG A 184 -2.92 -18.01 -4.95
CA ARG A 184 -3.49 -17.16 -3.89
C ARG A 184 -4.40 -16.06 -4.43
N HIS A 185 -4.00 -15.38 -5.51
CA HIS A 185 -4.63 -14.15 -5.98
C HIS A 185 -5.34 -14.27 -7.31
N TYR A 186 -4.90 -15.20 -8.17
CA TYR A 186 -5.32 -15.29 -9.57
C TYR A 186 -5.49 -16.74 -10.02
N PRO A 187 -6.22 -17.59 -9.26
CA PRO A 187 -6.32 -19.02 -9.57
C PRO A 187 -6.87 -19.31 -10.98
N GLU A 188 -7.62 -18.37 -11.55
CA GLU A 188 -8.19 -18.47 -12.88
C GLU A 188 -7.16 -18.46 -14.02
N ILE A 189 -5.95 -17.95 -13.78
CA ILE A 189 -4.90 -17.93 -14.83
C ILE A 189 -3.98 -19.16 -14.78
N ARG A 190 -4.12 -20.02 -13.78
CA ARG A 190 -3.21 -21.17 -13.54
C ARG A 190 -3.03 -22.07 -14.74
N GLU A 191 -4.10 -22.33 -15.47
CA GLU A 191 -4.10 -23.23 -16.62
C GLU A 191 -3.86 -22.52 -17.96
N THR A 192 -3.53 -21.23 -17.96
CA THR A 192 -3.20 -20.51 -19.19
C THR A 192 -1.77 -20.83 -19.62
N GLU A 193 -1.53 -20.91 -20.93
CA GLU A 193 -0.22 -21.26 -21.51
C GLU A 193 0.90 -20.31 -21.03
N LYS A 194 0.58 -19.02 -20.82
CA LYS A 194 1.53 -17.97 -20.42
C LYS A 194 1.18 -17.39 -19.03
N HIS A 195 0.89 -18.24 -18.06
CA HIS A 195 0.40 -17.80 -16.74
C HIS A 195 1.34 -16.84 -15.99
N TYR A 196 2.66 -16.84 -16.21
CA TYR A 196 3.58 -15.87 -15.61
C TYR A 196 3.48 -14.48 -16.26
N LEU A 197 3.25 -14.43 -17.59
CA LEU A 197 2.91 -13.17 -18.25
C LEU A 197 1.54 -12.64 -17.79
N GLU A 198 0.58 -13.54 -17.65
CA GLU A 198 -0.75 -13.18 -17.12
C GLU A 198 -0.66 -12.72 -15.65
N LEU A 199 0.20 -13.33 -14.83
CA LEU A 199 0.47 -12.81 -13.46
C LEU A 199 0.95 -11.35 -13.51
N LEU A 200 1.94 -11.03 -14.36
CA LEU A 200 2.44 -9.66 -14.52
C LEU A 200 1.32 -8.71 -14.96
N LYS A 201 0.48 -9.11 -15.92
CA LYS A 201 -0.67 -8.32 -16.40
C LYS A 201 -1.70 -8.08 -15.28
N ARG A 202 -2.02 -9.11 -14.48
CA ARG A 202 -2.98 -8.99 -13.36
C ARG A 202 -2.46 -8.05 -12.27
N VAL A 203 -1.19 -8.20 -11.88
CA VAL A 203 -0.56 -7.31 -10.93
C VAL A 203 -0.56 -5.88 -11.48
N ALA A 204 -0.17 -5.67 -12.73
CA ALA A 204 -0.18 -4.36 -13.37
C ALA A 204 -1.58 -3.72 -13.37
N SER A 205 -2.62 -4.46 -13.74
CA SER A 205 -4.00 -3.96 -13.73
C SER A 205 -4.48 -3.57 -12.34
N ASN A 206 -4.15 -4.37 -11.29
CA ASN A 206 -4.51 -4.04 -9.91
C ASN A 206 -3.75 -2.80 -9.41
N GLN A 207 -2.48 -2.68 -9.74
CA GLN A 207 -1.68 -1.50 -9.40
C GLN A 207 -2.15 -0.24 -10.14
N SER A 208 -2.60 -0.38 -11.40
CA SER A 208 -3.24 0.71 -12.13
C SER A 208 -4.48 1.23 -11.42
N LYS A 209 -5.35 0.32 -10.95
CA LYS A 209 -6.54 0.67 -10.14
C LYS A 209 -6.15 1.35 -8.83
N LEU A 210 -5.14 0.81 -8.13
CA LEU A 210 -4.69 1.34 -6.85
C LEU A 210 -4.16 2.77 -6.99
N VAL A 211 -3.17 2.95 -7.88
CA VAL A 211 -2.50 4.25 -8.03
C VAL A 211 -3.44 5.32 -8.58
N SER A 212 -4.35 4.97 -9.50
CA SER A 212 -5.36 5.92 -9.97
C SER A 212 -6.31 6.37 -8.87
N LYS A 213 -6.66 5.49 -7.93
CA LYS A 213 -7.42 5.85 -6.73
C LYS A 213 -6.62 6.78 -5.80
N TRP A 214 -5.32 6.51 -5.54
CA TRP A 214 -4.48 7.44 -4.77
C TRP A 214 -4.49 8.84 -5.37
N MET A 215 -4.28 8.93 -6.70
CA MET A 215 -4.30 10.20 -7.40
C MET A 215 -5.65 10.92 -7.26
N SER A 216 -6.75 10.18 -7.33
CA SER A 216 -8.09 10.75 -7.26
C SER A 216 -8.46 11.30 -5.88
N VAL A 217 -7.92 10.74 -4.79
CA VAL A 217 -8.18 11.21 -3.42
C VAL A 217 -7.07 12.13 -2.88
N GLY A 218 -6.07 12.47 -3.69
CA GLY A 218 -4.95 13.32 -3.25
C GLY A 218 -3.98 12.63 -2.30
N PHE A 219 -3.93 11.29 -2.28
CA PHE A 219 -3.07 10.54 -1.37
C PHE A 219 -1.65 10.42 -1.92
N ILE A 220 -0.67 10.67 -1.04
CA ILE A 220 0.76 10.47 -1.29
C ILE A 220 1.25 9.37 -0.37
N HIS A 221 1.75 8.27 -0.94
CA HIS A 221 2.31 7.18 -0.15
C HIS A 221 3.63 7.58 0.54
N GLY A 222 4.45 8.34 -0.15
CA GLY A 222 5.71 8.89 0.37
C GLY A 222 6.91 7.94 0.37
N VAL A 223 6.70 6.61 0.31
CA VAL A 223 7.79 5.60 0.23
C VAL A 223 7.34 4.43 -0.65
N MET A 224 7.32 4.64 -1.96
CA MET A 224 6.94 3.62 -2.95
C MET A 224 8.12 2.74 -3.37
N ASN A 225 8.85 2.24 -2.39
CA ASN A 225 9.89 1.23 -2.61
C ASN A 225 9.27 -0.08 -3.11
N THR A 226 10.05 -0.95 -3.74
CA THR A 226 9.58 -2.29 -4.16
C THR A 226 9.20 -3.18 -2.99
N ASP A 227 9.74 -2.92 -1.80
CA ASP A 227 9.36 -3.58 -0.54
C ASP A 227 8.05 -3.03 0.07
N ASN A 228 7.48 -1.96 -0.49
CA ASN A 228 6.17 -1.40 -0.14
C ASN A 228 5.16 -1.50 -1.31
N PHE A 229 5.42 -2.40 -2.26
CA PHE A 229 4.59 -2.56 -3.45
C PHE A 229 4.06 -4.01 -3.54
N THR A 230 2.79 -4.19 -3.18
CA THR A 230 2.19 -5.51 -2.99
C THR A 230 1.77 -6.17 -4.31
N ILE A 231 1.80 -7.50 -4.34
CA ILE A 231 1.30 -8.29 -5.48
C ILE A 231 -0.23 -8.29 -5.53
N SER A 232 -0.89 -8.15 -4.38
CA SER A 232 -2.35 -8.07 -4.27
C SER A 232 -2.93 -6.78 -4.83
N GLY A 233 -2.14 -5.71 -4.96
CA GLY A 233 -2.61 -4.38 -5.33
C GLY A 233 -3.28 -3.62 -4.19
N GLU A 234 -2.87 -3.88 -2.96
CA GLU A 234 -3.31 -3.16 -1.75
C GLU A 234 -2.25 -2.18 -1.27
N THR A 235 -2.67 -1.03 -0.76
CA THR A 235 -1.78 -0.10 -0.04
C THR A 235 -1.29 -0.73 1.24
N ILE A 236 0.01 -0.65 1.52
CA ILE A 236 0.64 -1.18 2.73
C ILE A 236 1.66 -0.17 3.28
N ASP A 237 1.94 -0.25 4.59
CA ASP A 237 3.01 0.51 5.24
C ASP A 237 2.82 2.04 5.21
N TYR A 238 1.82 2.50 5.95
CA TYR A 238 1.48 3.92 6.12
C TYR A 238 2.52 4.64 7.01
N GLY A 239 3.70 4.90 6.44
CA GLY A 239 4.79 5.63 7.10
C GLY A 239 4.62 7.15 6.95
N PRO A 240 5.41 7.82 6.07
CA PRO A 240 5.33 9.28 5.88
C PRO A 240 4.19 9.72 4.95
N CYS A 241 3.20 8.86 4.69
CA CYS A 241 2.07 9.15 3.80
C CYS A 241 1.23 10.31 4.31
N ALA A 242 0.57 11.01 3.39
CA ALA A 242 -0.37 12.08 3.70
C ALA A 242 -1.37 12.27 2.56
N PHE A 243 -2.44 13.03 2.84
CA PHE A 243 -3.29 13.61 1.80
C PHE A 243 -2.82 15.03 1.49
N LEU A 244 -3.04 15.45 0.24
CA LEU A 244 -2.78 16.83 -0.15
C LEU A 244 -3.71 17.79 0.61
N ASP A 245 -3.12 18.83 1.16
CA ASP A 245 -3.82 20.09 1.45
C ASP A 245 -3.79 20.91 0.15
N GLU A 246 -2.81 21.79 -0.02
CA GLU A 246 -2.61 22.56 -1.26
C GLU A 246 -2.21 21.62 -2.41
N TYR A 247 -2.89 21.79 -3.55
CA TYR A 247 -2.55 21.01 -4.74
C TYR A 247 -1.23 21.44 -5.35
N HIS A 248 -0.28 20.51 -5.35
CA HIS A 248 0.96 20.65 -6.11
C HIS A 248 1.49 19.28 -6.54
N PRO A 249 1.75 19.04 -7.84
CA PRO A 249 2.20 17.73 -8.33
C PRO A 249 3.58 17.31 -7.79
N GLY A 250 4.42 18.27 -7.42
CA GLY A 250 5.72 18.05 -6.82
C GLY A 250 5.72 17.88 -5.29
N LYS A 251 4.54 17.82 -4.63
CA LYS A 251 4.46 17.72 -3.17
C LYS A 251 5.04 16.39 -2.67
N VAL A 252 5.90 16.48 -1.63
CA VAL A 252 6.61 15.37 -1.00
C VAL A 252 6.37 15.40 0.51
N PHE A 253 6.15 14.24 1.14
CA PHE A 253 5.95 14.13 2.59
C PHE A 253 7.01 13.28 3.30
N SER A 254 7.86 12.58 2.56
CA SER A 254 9.00 11.89 3.16
C SER A 254 10.16 12.86 3.34
N SER A 255 10.59 13.10 4.57
CA SER A 255 11.70 14.00 4.88
C SER A 255 13.05 13.57 4.27
N ILE A 256 13.18 12.29 3.95
CA ILE A 256 14.39 11.72 3.32
C ILE A 256 14.34 11.72 1.78
N ASP A 257 13.20 12.04 1.18
CA ASP A 257 13.03 12.12 -0.27
C ASP A 257 13.39 13.51 -0.80
N GLN A 258 14.67 13.85 -0.73
CA GLN A 258 15.19 15.16 -1.14
C GLN A 258 15.03 15.45 -2.64
N ASN A 259 14.93 14.39 -3.46
CA ASN A 259 14.84 14.51 -4.92
C ASN A 259 13.39 14.44 -5.44
N GLY A 260 12.40 14.30 -4.56
CA GLY A 260 10.99 14.18 -4.93
C GLY A 260 10.66 12.93 -5.75
N ARG A 261 11.42 11.84 -5.54
CA ARG A 261 11.18 10.58 -6.25
C ARG A 261 9.75 10.12 -6.08
N TYR A 262 9.21 10.23 -4.87
CA TYR A 262 7.86 9.81 -4.50
C TYR A 262 6.89 10.99 -4.36
N ALA A 263 7.14 12.09 -5.08
CA ALA A 263 6.20 13.20 -5.19
C ALA A 263 4.84 12.74 -5.73
N PHE A 264 3.78 13.46 -5.40
CA PHE A 264 2.41 13.14 -5.82
C PHE A 264 2.30 12.78 -7.30
N GLY A 265 2.77 13.67 -8.17
CA GLY A 265 2.68 13.48 -9.63
C GLY A 265 3.57 12.36 -10.18
N ASN A 266 4.56 11.89 -9.41
CA ASN A 266 5.47 10.84 -9.84
C ASN A 266 4.95 9.43 -9.54
N GLN A 267 3.91 9.28 -8.72
CA GLN A 267 3.42 7.98 -8.26
C GLN A 267 3.09 7.00 -9.39
N PRO A 268 2.44 7.39 -10.51
CA PRO A 268 2.21 6.49 -11.64
C PRO A 268 3.51 5.98 -12.29
N SER A 269 4.50 6.84 -12.47
CA SER A 269 5.80 6.49 -13.07
C SER A 269 6.60 5.56 -12.17
N ILE A 270 6.57 5.78 -10.85
CA ILE A 270 7.23 4.90 -9.86
C ILE A 270 6.54 3.54 -9.80
N ALA A 271 5.22 3.48 -9.91
CA ALA A 271 4.50 2.22 -9.99
C ALA A 271 4.90 1.42 -11.24
N SER A 272 5.03 2.08 -12.40
CA SER A 272 5.55 1.46 -13.62
C SER A 272 6.98 0.92 -13.43
N TRP A 273 7.83 1.68 -12.74
CA TRP A 273 9.20 1.27 -12.42
C TRP A 273 9.23 0.03 -11.48
N ASN A 274 8.37 -0.01 -10.46
CA ASN A 274 8.25 -1.16 -9.57
C ASN A 274 7.73 -2.41 -10.32
N LEU A 275 6.81 -2.23 -11.27
CA LEU A 275 6.34 -3.31 -12.15
C LEU A 275 7.45 -3.80 -13.09
N ALA A 276 8.32 -2.92 -13.57
CA ALA A 276 9.50 -3.32 -14.35
C ALA A 276 10.46 -4.17 -13.51
N SER A 277 10.64 -3.85 -12.22
CA SER A 277 11.40 -4.69 -11.29
C SER A 277 10.78 -6.09 -11.13
N LEU A 278 9.46 -6.19 -11.00
CA LEU A 278 8.76 -7.48 -10.97
C LEU A 278 8.91 -8.23 -12.30
N ALA A 279 8.76 -7.55 -13.44
CA ALA A 279 8.94 -8.13 -14.76
C ALA A 279 10.33 -8.74 -14.91
N GLY A 280 11.37 -8.03 -14.47
CA GLY A 280 12.75 -8.54 -14.46
C GLY A 280 12.91 -9.83 -13.64
N CYS A 281 12.18 -9.96 -12.51
CA CYS A 281 12.19 -11.19 -11.73
C CYS A 281 11.50 -12.37 -12.46
N LEU A 282 10.50 -12.09 -13.28
CA LEU A 282 9.69 -13.09 -13.98
C LEU A 282 10.17 -13.40 -15.40
N ILE A 283 11.13 -12.66 -15.94
CA ILE A 283 11.48 -12.63 -17.35
C ILE A 283 11.83 -14.03 -17.90
N ALA A 284 12.55 -14.85 -17.14
CA ALA A 284 12.95 -16.20 -17.51
C ALA A 284 11.76 -17.18 -17.66
N PHE A 285 10.57 -16.81 -17.18
CA PHE A 285 9.38 -17.65 -17.21
C PHE A 285 8.31 -17.14 -18.19
N ILE A 286 8.45 -15.91 -18.72
CA ILE A 286 7.51 -15.31 -19.67
C ILE A 286 7.62 -15.95 -21.05
N ASP A 287 8.83 -16.10 -21.57
CA ASP A 287 9.10 -16.81 -22.84
C ASP A 287 10.50 -17.41 -22.79
N LYS A 288 10.75 -18.48 -23.59
CA LYS A 288 12.08 -19.10 -23.73
C LYS A 288 13.05 -18.21 -24.49
N ASP A 289 12.52 -17.41 -25.42
CA ASP A 289 13.26 -16.39 -26.16
C ASP A 289 13.30 -15.12 -25.31
N SER A 290 14.51 -14.69 -24.93
CA SER A 290 14.71 -13.53 -24.06
C SER A 290 14.26 -12.21 -24.69
N ASP A 291 14.44 -12.06 -26.01
CA ASP A 291 14.05 -10.82 -26.70
C ASP A 291 12.52 -10.71 -26.74
N LYS A 292 11.86 -11.83 -27.04
CA LYS A 292 10.40 -11.91 -26.99
C LYS A 292 9.84 -11.75 -25.59
N ALA A 293 10.50 -12.30 -24.57
CA ALA A 293 10.11 -12.10 -23.18
C ALA A 293 10.16 -10.61 -22.79
N ASN A 294 11.24 -9.92 -23.18
CA ASN A 294 11.40 -8.47 -22.97
C ASN A 294 10.35 -7.64 -23.72
N GLU A 295 10.05 -7.99 -24.97
CA GLU A 295 9.01 -7.35 -25.78
C GLU A 295 7.63 -7.45 -25.09
N LEU A 296 7.25 -8.67 -24.68
CA LEU A 296 5.98 -8.93 -23.99
C LEU A 296 5.89 -8.21 -22.64
N ALA A 297 6.98 -8.18 -21.86
CA ALA A 297 7.01 -7.44 -20.59
C ALA A 297 6.90 -5.93 -20.82
N THR A 298 7.58 -5.39 -21.83
CA THR A 298 7.49 -3.97 -22.21
C THR A 298 6.08 -3.59 -22.63
N GLU A 299 5.40 -4.44 -23.41
CA GLU A 299 4.01 -4.23 -23.81
C GLU A 299 3.08 -4.11 -22.56
N VAL A 300 3.31 -4.94 -21.53
CA VAL A 300 2.53 -4.85 -20.27
C VAL A 300 2.76 -3.52 -19.57
N LEU A 301 4.00 -3.01 -19.51
CA LEU A 301 4.34 -1.73 -18.88
C LEU A 301 3.75 -0.53 -19.64
N ASP A 302 3.79 -0.58 -20.97
CA ASP A 302 3.19 0.44 -21.83
C ASP A 302 1.66 0.48 -21.66
N ASN A 303 1.04 -0.69 -21.59
CA ASN A 303 -0.41 -0.81 -21.37
C ASN A 303 -0.77 -0.33 -19.95
N PHE A 304 0.02 -0.66 -18.92
CA PHE A 304 -0.15 -0.13 -17.55
C PHE A 304 -0.15 1.40 -17.57
N SER A 305 0.82 2.03 -18.25
CA SER A 305 0.94 3.49 -18.30
C SER A 305 -0.28 4.14 -18.96
N LYS A 306 -0.74 3.58 -20.09
CA LYS A 306 -1.93 4.04 -20.80
C LYS A 306 -3.20 3.87 -19.96
N GLU A 307 -3.38 2.69 -19.38
CA GLU A 307 -4.54 2.36 -18.55
C GLU A 307 -4.60 3.24 -17.29
N THR A 308 -3.46 3.43 -16.61
CA THR A 308 -3.39 4.25 -15.39
C THR A 308 -3.74 5.71 -15.69
N ASN A 309 -3.17 6.29 -16.75
CA ASN A 309 -3.49 7.65 -17.14
C ASN A 309 -4.97 7.83 -17.53
N GLN A 310 -5.55 6.85 -18.23
CA GLN A 310 -6.96 6.88 -18.58
C GLN A 310 -7.85 6.79 -17.33
N ARG A 311 -7.54 5.86 -16.40
CA ARG A 311 -8.28 5.72 -15.12
C ARG A 311 -8.19 6.98 -14.26
N ILE A 312 -7.01 7.61 -14.18
CA ILE A 312 -6.87 8.90 -13.47
C ILE A 312 -7.76 9.95 -14.10
N LEU A 313 -7.74 10.07 -15.43
CA LEU A 313 -8.57 11.02 -16.15
C LEU A 313 -10.06 10.76 -15.90
N ASP A 314 -10.51 9.52 -15.98
CA ASP A 314 -11.91 9.14 -15.75
C ASP A 314 -12.35 9.49 -14.32
N LEU A 315 -11.59 9.09 -13.30
CA LEU A 315 -11.89 9.39 -11.91
C LEU A 315 -11.89 10.90 -11.60
N MET A 316 -10.98 11.65 -12.20
CA MET A 316 -10.93 13.09 -12.02
C MET A 316 -12.09 13.80 -12.76
N CYS A 317 -12.51 13.28 -13.91
CA CYS A 317 -13.71 13.78 -14.60
C CYS A 317 -14.97 13.52 -13.77
N GLU A 318 -15.12 12.34 -13.17
CA GLU A 318 -16.22 12.01 -12.25
C GLU A 318 -16.28 13.00 -11.07
N LYS A 319 -15.14 13.41 -10.50
CA LYS A 319 -15.08 14.40 -9.41
C LYS A 319 -15.65 15.78 -9.79
N ILE A 320 -15.62 16.13 -11.04
CA ILE A 320 -16.19 17.41 -11.57
C ILE A 320 -17.51 17.20 -12.30
N GLY A 321 -18.16 16.05 -12.12
CA GLY A 321 -19.47 15.76 -12.68
C GLY A 321 -19.49 15.44 -14.18
N LEU A 322 -18.34 15.10 -14.78
CA LEU A 322 -18.24 14.78 -16.21
C LEU A 322 -18.18 13.27 -16.42
N ASN A 323 -18.91 12.77 -17.40
CA ASN A 323 -18.89 11.37 -17.79
C ASN A 323 -17.73 11.09 -18.77
N GLY A 324 -16.72 10.35 -18.27
CA GLY A 324 -15.60 9.81 -19.04
C GLY A 324 -14.55 10.84 -19.48
N GLY A 325 -13.35 10.33 -19.68
CA GLY A 325 -12.17 11.11 -20.03
C GLY A 325 -12.06 11.41 -21.54
N LYS A 326 -13.00 12.17 -22.13
CA LYS A 326 -12.86 12.66 -23.48
C LYS A 326 -11.74 13.70 -23.59
N LYS A 327 -11.16 13.86 -24.78
CA LYS A 327 -10.04 14.80 -25.02
C LYS A 327 -10.35 16.25 -24.59
N GLU A 328 -11.59 16.67 -24.76
CA GLU A 328 -12.07 18.00 -24.34
C GLU A 328 -12.06 18.13 -22.81
N ASN A 329 -12.52 17.10 -22.11
CA ASN A 329 -12.51 17.04 -20.65
C ASN A 329 -11.09 17.07 -20.08
N GLN A 330 -10.12 16.45 -20.76
CA GLN A 330 -8.71 16.48 -20.37
C GLN A 330 -8.15 17.90 -20.33
N THR A 331 -8.51 18.75 -21.30
CA THR A 331 -8.06 20.14 -21.33
C THR A 331 -8.68 20.93 -20.19
N LEU A 332 -9.98 20.76 -19.94
CA LEU A 332 -10.67 21.41 -18.84
C LEU A 332 -10.04 21.03 -17.49
N LEU A 333 -9.85 19.73 -17.25
CA LEU A 333 -9.25 19.23 -16.01
C LEU A 333 -7.82 19.75 -15.82
N ARG A 334 -7.01 19.75 -16.88
CA ARG A 334 -5.64 20.30 -16.82
C ARG A 334 -5.64 21.78 -16.45
N ASN A 335 -6.56 22.56 -17.01
CA ASN A 335 -6.67 23.98 -16.68
C ASN A 335 -7.11 24.18 -15.23
N LEU A 336 -8.10 23.41 -14.74
CA LEU A 336 -8.52 23.45 -13.34
C LEU A 336 -7.35 23.15 -12.40
N LEU A 337 -6.63 22.05 -12.63
CA LEU A 337 -5.48 21.67 -11.80
C LEU A 337 -4.36 22.72 -11.85
N LYS A 338 -4.14 23.36 -13.01
CA LYS A 338 -3.19 24.47 -13.14
C LYS A 338 -3.62 25.70 -12.32
N ILE A 339 -4.91 26.04 -12.35
CA ILE A 339 -5.44 27.15 -11.53
C ILE A 339 -5.31 26.80 -10.04
N MET A 340 -5.64 25.58 -9.63
CA MET A 340 -5.47 25.14 -8.24
C MET A 340 -4.00 25.25 -7.79
N MET A 341 -3.07 24.79 -8.60
CA MET A 341 -1.64 24.87 -8.30
C MET A 341 -1.16 26.32 -8.14
N ASN A 342 -1.56 27.21 -9.06
CA ASN A 342 -1.13 28.61 -9.06
C ASN A 342 -1.69 29.43 -7.88
N ASN A 343 -2.84 28.99 -7.33
CA ASN A 343 -3.50 29.62 -6.18
C ASN A 343 -3.28 28.86 -4.87
N GLU A 344 -2.47 27.79 -4.86
CA GLU A 344 -2.27 26.91 -3.69
C GLU A 344 -3.61 26.44 -3.08
N ALA A 345 -4.59 26.18 -3.96
CA ALA A 345 -5.92 25.77 -3.55
C ALA A 345 -5.90 24.38 -2.91
N ASP A 346 -6.65 24.21 -1.81
CA ASP A 346 -6.81 22.93 -1.14
C ASP A 346 -7.46 21.90 -2.06
N TYR A 347 -6.83 20.73 -2.20
CA TYR A 347 -7.28 19.68 -3.10
C TYR A 347 -8.66 19.14 -2.73
N THR A 348 -8.84 18.76 -1.49
CA THR A 348 -10.08 18.12 -1.04
C THR A 348 -11.23 19.13 -0.96
N ILE A 349 -10.97 20.31 -0.39
CA ILE A 349 -12.00 21.34 -0.20
C ILE A 349 -12.47 21.90 -1.54
N THR A 350 -11.57 22.08 -2.53
CA THR A 350 -11.93 22.53 -3.87
C THR A 350 -12.96 21.59 -4.51
N PHE A 351 -12.68 20.28 -4.57
CA PHE A 351 -13.61 19.33 -5.17
C PHE A 351 -14.89 19.15 -4.36
N ARG A 352 -14.81 19.23 -3.03
CA ARG A 352 -16.00 19.17 -2.15
C ARG A 352 -16.94 20.37 -2.36
N ASN A 353 -16.38 21.56 -2.45
CA ASN A 353 -17.18 22.79 -2.62
C ASN A 353 -17.66 22.98 -4.05
N LEU A 354 -17.06 22.33 -5.05
CA LEU A 354 -17.50 22.42 -6.43
C LEU A 354 -18.99 22.04 -6.61
N SER A 355 -19.48 21.07 -5.83
CA SER A 355 -20.90 20.69 -5.85
C SER A 355 -21.83 21.78 -5.34
N LYS A 356 -21.35 22.64 -4.41
CA LYS A 356 -22.14 23.74 -3.84
C LYS A 356 -22.36 24.87 -4.83
N VAL A 357 -21.42 25.08 -5.77
CA VAL A 357 -21.52 26.12 -6.81
C VAL A 357 -22.79 26.02 -7.63
N LEU A 358 -23.39 24.82 -7.74
CA LEU A 358 -24.62 24.57 -8.51
C LEU A 358 -25.90 24.87 -7.73
N PHE A 359 -25.87 24.90 -6.39
CA PHE A 359 -27.06 24.88 -5.56
C PHE A 359 -27.10 25.95 -4.45
N GLU A 360 -25.95 26.53 -4.10
CA GLU A 360 -25.79 27.44 -2.95
C GLU A 360 -24.91 28.64 -3.33
N ASP A 361 -24.63 29.47 -2.33
CA ASP A 361 -23.69 30.57 -2.45
C ASP A 361 -22.28 30.06 -2.76
N SER A 362 -21.75 30.47 -3.90
CA SER A 362 -20.47 29.99 -4.45
C SER A 362 -19.24 30.66 -3.83
N ASP A 363 -19.42 31.58 -2.86
CA ASP A 363 -18.33 32.38 -2.28
C ASP A 363 -17.27 31.50 -1.62
N GLU A 364 -17.64 30.44 -0.90
CA GLU A 364 -16.67 29.51 -0.29
C GLU A 364 -15.76 28.82 -1.32
N PHE A 365 -16.28 28.55 -2.53
CA PHE A 365 -15.47 27.98 -3.59
C PHE A 365 -14.53 29.03 -4.18
N PHE A 366 -15.03 30.21 -4.51
CA PHE A 366 -14.24 31.26 -5.14
C PHE A 366 -13.22 31.88 -4.19
N ASN A 367 -13.47 31.94 -2.89
CA ASN A 367 -12.56 32.47 -1.89
C ASN A 367 -11.23 31.70 -1.82
N GLN A 368 -11.19 30.43 -2.22
CA GLN A 368 -9.94 29.67 -2.33
C GLN A 368 -9.01 30.18 -3.46
N PHE A 369 -9.54 30.92 -4.41
CA PHE A 369 -8.83 31.44 -5.57
C PHE A 369 -8.65 32.97 -5.54
N SER A 370 -9.25 33.67 -4.58
CA SER A 370 -9.37 35.13 -4.60
C SER A 370 -8.29 35.89 -3.84
N GLU A 371 -7.54 35.24 -2.94
CA GLU A 371 -6.60 35.94 -2.06
C GLU A 371 -5.18 36.13 -2.63
N LYS A 372 -4.88 35.59 -3.81
CA LYS A 372 -3.55 35.70 -4.42
C LYS A 372 -3.58 36.31 -5.82
N LYS A 373 -4.36 37.37 -6.02
CA LYS A 373 -4.21 38.24 -7.19
C LYS A 373 -3.30 39.42 -6.81
N GLU A 374 -2.00 39.25 -7.02
CA GLU A 374 -1.11 40.30 -7.48
C GLU A 374 -0.48 39.92 -8.80
#